data_f19789dbb0ee83e5aae24210eb7a7d43
#
_entry.id   f19789dbb0ee83e5aae24210eb7a7d43
#
_cell.length_a   1.000
_cell.length_b   1.000
_cell.length_c   1.000
_cell.angle_alpha   90.00
_cell.angle_beta   90.00
_cell.angle_gamma   90.00
#
_symmetry.space_group_name_H-M   'P 1'
#
loop_
_entity.id
_entity.type
_entity.pdbx_description
1 polymer ?
#
loop_
_entity_poly.entity_id
_entity_poly.type
_entity_poly.pdbx_seq_one_letter_code
_entity_poly.pdbx_strand_id
1 'polypeptide(L)'
;MRPRLLVVEDVDHIRTTLRWALEDEGYQVDEAFSGEDACQRMAENVPDMMVVDLMLGAMDGFAVIREVRRDHDLPIIVVSARADTHDIVAALEAGADDYVTKPFQTKEITARLRALRRRAGTGARPGAAEGDAPREVVLDSHPPDPLVLREESGTVHRGNEQLHLTLTEFRLLCELAASPGRVLSRRELLERVWEHGFFGDERLVDVHIRRLRTKVELDPSAPAVIVTVRGLGYRLDRR
;
A
#
# COMPACT_ATOMS: atom_id res chain seq x y z
N MET A 1 9.77 -14.76 13.58
CA MET A 1 8.33 -15.13 13.62
C MET A 1 7.86 -15.23 12.16
N ARG A 2 7.01 -16.20 11.79
CA ARG A 2 6.44 -16.26 10.43
C ARG A 2 5.38 -15.16 10.31
N PRO A 3 5.38 -14.35 9.23
CA PRO A 3 4.34 -13.34 9.06
C PRO A 3 2.98 -13.99 8.82
N ARG A 4 1.95 -13.41 9.45
CA ARG A 4 0.56 -13.88 9.34
C ARG A 4 -0.12 -13.23 8.13
N LEU A 5 -0.80 -14.04 7.36
CA LEU A 5 -1.50 -13.62 6.15
C LEU A 5 -2.94 -14.12 6.21
N LEU A 6 -3.91 -13.23 6.08
CA LEU A 6 -5.32 -13.60 5.92
C LEU A 6 -5.66 -13.71 4.43
N VAL A 7 -6.16 -14.88 4.01
CA VAL A 7 -6.67 -15.13 2.65
C VAL A 7 -8.19 -15.16 2.73
N VAL A 8 -8.84 -14.24 1.99
CA VAL A 8 -10.30 -14.10 1.93
C VAL A 8 -10.76 -14.48 0.52
N GLU A 9 -11.35 -15.65 0.38
CA GLU A 9 -11.77 -16.24 -0.90
C GLU A 9 -12.92 -17.22 -0.64
N ASP A 10 -14.04 -17.09 -1.33
CA ASP A 10 -15.22 -17.94 -1.12
C ASP A 10 -15.09 -19.29 -1.83
N VAL A 11 -14.27 -19.38 -2.88
CA VAL A 11 -14.08 -20.63 -3.66
C VAL A 11 -13.02 -21.51 -3.01
N ASP A 12 -13.42 -22.65 -2.43
CA ASP A 12 -12.58 -23.57 -1.66
C ASP A 12 -11.28 -23.97 -2.34
N HIS A 13 -11.34 -24.37 -3.63
CA HIS A 13 -10.13 -24.84 -4.33
C HIS A 13 -9.12 -23.72 -4.60
N ILE A 14 -9.58 -22.47 -4.82
CA ILE A 14 -8.71 -21.30 -4.99
C ILE A 14 -8.07 -20.96 -3.64
N ARG A 15 -8.89 -20.87 -2.58
CA ARG A 15 -8.43 -20.57 -1.22
C ARG A 15 -7.38 -21.59 -0.76
N THR A 16 -7.64 -22.88 -0.93
CA THR A 16 -6.70 -23.96 -0.57
C THR A 16 -5.41 -23.88 -1.37
N THR A 17 -5.49 -23.62 -2.68
CA THR A 17 -4.30 -23.46 -3.54
C THR A 17 -3.44 -22.28 -3.10
N LEU A 18 -4.08 -21.14 -2.81
CA LEU A 18 -3.38 -19.96 -2.28
C LEU A 18 -2.71 -20.27 -0.94
N ARG A 19 -3.44 -20.91 -0.01
CA ARG A 19 -2.89 -21.29 1.29
C ARG A 19 -1.60 -22.11 1.14
N TRP A 20 -1.64 -23.21 0.41
CA TRP A 20 -0.46 -24.08 0.25
C TRP A 20 0.74 -23.34 -0.34
N ALA A 21 0.50 -22.56 -1.41
CA ALA A 21 1.58 -21.81 -2.03
C ALA A 21 2.19 -20.75 -1.11
N LEU A 22 1.37 -20.13 -0.25
CA LEU A 22 1.81 -19.09 0.68
C LEU A 22 2.48 -19.70 1.92
N GLU A 23 2.02 -20.85 2.40
CA GLU A 23 2.68 -21.60 3.47
C GLU A 23 4.06 -22.08 3.05
N ASP A 24 4.24 -22.56 1.79
CA ASP A 24 5.55 -22.92 1.21
C ASP A 24 6.51 -21.72 1.17
N GLU A 25 5.99 -20.51 1.02
CA GLU A 25 6.77 -19.27 1.05
C GLU A 25 7.06 -18.77 2.48
N GLY A 26 6.63 -19.53 3.49
CA GLY A 26 6.93 -19.27 4.88
C GLY A 26 5.95 -18.33 5.59
N TYR A 27 4.78 -18.08 5.04
CA TYR A 27 3.68 -17.38 5.72
C TYR A 27 2.95 -18.33 6.68
N GLN A 28 2.36 -17.78 7.73
CA GLN A 28 1.30 -18.42 8.49
C GLN A 28 -0.02 -17.94 7.91
N VAL A 29 -0.80 -18.85 7.30
CA VAL A 29 -2.00 -18.47 6.57
C VAL A 29 -3.25 -18.77 7.41
N ASP A 30 -4.05 -17.73 7.63
CA ASP A 30 -5.41 -17.82 8.12
C ASP A 30 -6.37 -17.70 6.93
N GLU A 31 -7.47 -18.47 6.92
CA GLU A 31 -8.43 -18.50 5.82
C GLU A 31 -9.76 -17.89 6.26
N ALA A 32 -10.38 -17.10 5.40
CA ALA A 32 -11.76 -16.65 5.53
C ALA A 32 -12.53 -16.98 4.25
N PHE A 33 -13.74 -17.49 4.39
CA PHE A 33 -14.58 -17.92 3.26
C PHE A 33 -15.67 -16.90 2.90
N SER A 34 -15.77 -15.80 3.64
CA SER A 34 -16.68 -14.69 3.36
C SER A 34 -16.13 -13.37 3.90
N GLY A 35 -16.75 -12.26 3.51
CA GLY A 35 -16.37 -10.94 4.04
C GLY A 35 -16.64 -10.81 5.54
N GLU A 36 -17.74 -11.39 6.03
CA GLU A 36 -18.11 -11.40 7.45
C GLU A 36 -17.10 -12.22 8.28
N ASP A 37 -16.69 -13.41 7.79
CA ASP A 37 -15.66 -14.22 8.44
C ASP A 37 -14.32 -13.48 8.47
N ALA A 38 -13.97 -12.76 7.40
CA ALA A 38 -12.77 -11.93 7.38
C ALA A 38 -12.80 -10.84 8.46
N CYS A 39 -13.89 -10.12 8.61
CA CYS A 39 -14.05 -9.09 9.63
C CYS A 39 -13.98 -9.68 11.06
N GLN A 40 -14.58 -10.85 11.28
CA GLN A 40 -14.50 -11.55 12.56
C GLN A 40 -13.04 -11.92 12.90
N ARG A 41 -12.29 -12.51 11.95
CA ARG A 41 -10.87 -12.87 12.13
C ARG A 41 -9.99 -11.67 12.38
N MET A 42 -10.26 -10.56 11.71
CA MET A 42 -9.58 -9.29 11.97
C MET A 42 -9.77 -8.80 13.41
N ALA A 43 -10.99 -8.93 13.94
CA ALA A 43 -11.29 -8.56 15.34
C ALA A 43 -10.62 -9.49 16.36
N GLU A 44 -10.49 -10.78 16.05
CA GLU A 44 -9.83 -11.75 16.92
C GLU A 44 -8.31 -11.58 16.93
N ASN A 45 -7.70 -11.39 15.76
CA ASN A 45 -6.26 -11.28 15.65
C ASN A 45 -5.85 -10.64 14.29
N VAL A 46 -5.34 -9.43 14.35
CA VAL A 46 -4.92 -8.67 13.17
C VAL A 46 -3.74 -9.36 12.47
N PRO A 47 -3.86 -9.71 11.15
CA PRO A 47 -2.75 -10.26 10.39
C PRO A 47 -1.74 -9.18 9.98
N ASP A 48 -0.54 -9.60 9.54
CA ASP A 48 0.45 -8.68 8.98
C ASP A 48 0.08 -8.21 7.56
N MET A 49 -0.73 -9.00 6.84
CA MET A 49 -1.11 -8.76 5.45
C MET A 49 -2.43 -9.45 5.12
N MET A 50 -3.10 -9.00 4.05
CA MET A 50 -4.35 -9.62 3.55
C MET A 50 -4.29 -9.83 2.03
N VAL A 51 -4.84 -10.96 1.58
CA VAL A 51 -5.22 -11.22 0.18
C VAL A 51 -6.73 -11.38 0.15
N VAL A 52 -7.43 -10.62 -0.70
CA VAL A 52 -8.90 -10.60 -0.72
C VAL A 52 -9.45 -10.66 -2.15
N ASP A 53 -10.44 -11.53 -2.38
CA ASP A 53 -11.26 -11.43 -3.60
C ASP A 53 -12.33 -10.34 -3.43
N LEU A 54 -12.71 -9.71 -4.52
CA LEU A 54 -13.82 -8.76 -4.55
C LEU A 54 -15.19 -9.46 -4.60
N MET A 55 -15.22 -10.69 -5.12
CA MET A 55 -16.45 -11.44 -5.35
C MET A 55 -16.73 -12.41 -4.20
N LEU A 56 -17.14 -11.90 -3.04
CA LEU A 56 -17.35 -12.64 -1.80
C LEU A 56 -18.83 -12.62 -1.39
N GLY A 57 -19.72 -13.28 -2.07
CA GLY A 57 -21.08 -13.47 -1.59
C GLY A 57 -21.81 -12.20 -1.08
N ALA A 58 -22.30 -12.22 0.17
CA ALA A 58 -23.13 -11.15 0.73
C ALA A 58 -22.36 -9.84 1.05
N MET A 59 -21.23 -9.95 1.73
CA MET A 59 -20.31 -8.83 1.93
C MET A 59 -19.22 -8.88 0.87
N ASP A 60 -19.19 -7.92 -0.06
CA ASP A 60 -18.18 -7.87 -1.12
C ASP A 60 -16.79 -7.47 -0.59
N GLY A 61 -15.75 -7.79 -1.37
CA GLY A 61 -14.38 -7.48 -0.98
C GLY A 61 -14.09 -5.97 -0.84
N PHE A 62 -14.83 -5.11 -1.55
CA PHE A 62 -14.70 -3.65 -1.37
C PHE A 62 -15.15 -3.21 0.03
N ALA A 63 -16.22 -3.82 0.56
CA ALA A 63 -16.69 -3.56 1.91
C ALA A 63 -15.68 -4.04 2.95
N VAL A 64 -15.09 -5.23 2.75
CA VAL A 64 -14.01 -5.76 3.61
C VAL A 64 -12.83 -4.81 3.64
N ILE A 65 -12.34 -4.35 2.46
CA ILE A 65 -11.21 -3.42 2.38
C ILE A 65 -11.50 -2.13 3.14
N ARG A 66 -12.69 -1.52 2.92
CA ARG A 66 -13.08 -0.29 3.63
C ARG A 66 -13.16 -0.48 5.13
N GLU A 67 -13.71 -1.61 5.59
CA GLU A 67 -13.82 -1.91 7.02
C GLU A 67 -12.44 -2.05 7.67
N VAL A 68 -11.53 -2.81 7.03
CA VAL A 68 -10.14 -2.95 7.51
C VAL A 68 -9.43 -1.60 7.56
N ARG A 69 -9.62 -0.74 6.57
CA ARG A 69 -8.96 0.58 6.47
C ARG A 69 -9.44 1.62 7.47
N ARG A 70 -10.54 1.36 8.19
CA ARG A 70 -10.96 2.25 9.29
C ARG A 70 -9.93 2.27 10.41
N ASP A 71 -9.36 1.11 10.72
CA ASP A 71 -8.54 0.93 11.93
C ASP A 71 -7.13 0.40 11.63
N HIS A 72 -6.85 -0.05 10.39
CA HIS A 72 -5.62 -0.74 10.05
C HIS A 72 -5.02 -0.31 8.71
N ASP A 73 -3.69 -0.12 8.70
CA ASP A 73 -2.89 0.21 7.51
C ASP A 73 -2.11 -1.00 6.95
N LEU A 74 -2.51 -2.24 7.33
CA LEU A 74 -1.84 -3.46 6.86
C LEU A 74 -1.92 -3.58 5.33
N PRO A 75 -0.90 -4.17 4.65
CA PRO A 75 -0.93 -4.37 3.21
C PRO A 75 -2.08 -5.27 2.75
N ILE A 76 -2.82 -4.82 1.74
CA ILE A 76 -3.95 -5.55 1.12
C ILE A 76 -3.70 -5.72 -0.37
N ILE A 77 -3.66 -6.98 -0.84
CA ILE A 77 -3.66 -7.32 -2.26
C ILE A 77 -5.04 -7.85 -2.64
N VAL A 78 -5.62 -7.25 -3.67
CA VAL A 78 -6.85 -7.77 -4.28
C VAL A 78 -6.50 -8.82 -5.30
N VAL A 79 -7.24 -9.94 -5.32
CA VAL A 79 -7.11 -11.00 -6.32
C VAL A 79 -8.50 -11.32 -6.85
N SER A 80 -8.86 -10.84 -8.06
CA SER A 80 -10.22 -10.97 -8.55
C SER A 80 -10.31 -11.25 -10.05
N ALA A 81 -11.45 -11.86 -10.48
CA ALA A 81 -11.75 -12.06 -11.89
C ALA A 81 -12.16 -10.76 -12.62
N ARG A 82 -12.44 -9.69 -11.88
CA ARG A 82 -12.77 -8.39 -12.46
C ARG A 82 -11.49 -7.74 -13.00
N ALA A 83 -11.40 -7.64 -14.34
CA ALA A 83 -10.24 -7.10 -15.03
C ALA A 83 -10.49 -5.71 -15.62
N ASP A 84 -11.69 -5.15 -15.42
CA ASP A 84 -12.03 -3.81 -15.89
C ASP A 84 -11.24 -2.75 -15.12
N THR A 85 -10.75 -1.75 -15.83
CA THR A 85 -9.99 -0.64 -15.24
C THR A 85 -10.78 0.08 -14.14
N HIS A 86 -12.10 0.17 -14.27
CA HIS A 86 -12.96 0.82 -13.28
C HIS A 86 -12.95 0.04 -11.96
N ASP A 87 -13.07 -1.29 -12.01
CA ASP A 87 -13.04 -2.15 -10.82
C ASP A 87 -11.66 -2.12 -10.14
N ILE A 88 -10.58 -2.12 -10.93
CA ILE A 88 -9.21 -1.99 -10.41
C ILE A 88 -9.04 -0.67 -9.67
N VAL A 89 -9.41 0.44 -10.30
CA VAL A 89 -9.33 1.78 -9.68
C VAL A 89 -10.20 1.85 -8.42
N ALA A 90 -11.43 1.32 -8.47
CA ALA A 90 -12.33 1.32 -7.31
C ALA A 90 -11.75 0.51 -6.12
N ALA A 91 -11.11 -0.65 -6.38
CA ALA A 91 -10.47 -1.43 -5.33
C ALA A 91 -9.29 -0.69 -4.69
N LEU A 92 -8.48 -0.05 -5.51
CA LEU A 92 -7.38 0.79 -5.03
C LEU A 92 -7.90 2.00 -4.26
N GLU A 93 -8.95 2.69 -4.73
CA GLU A 93 -9.58 3.80 -4.01
C GLU A 93 -10.23 3.35 -2.69
N ALA A 94 -10.77 2.13 -2.63
CA ALA A 94 -11.30 1.54 -1.40
C ALA A 94 -10.19 1.29 -0.35
N GLY A 95 -8.94 1.14 -0.77
CA GLY A 95 -7.82 0.98 0.15
C GLY A 95 -6.83 -0.13 -0.19
N ALA A 96 -7.01 -0.90 -1.26
CA ALA A 96 -6.02 -1.90 -1.66
C ALA A 96 -4.67 -1.26 -2.01
N ASP A 97 -3.59 -1.99 -1.76
CA ASP A 97 -2.22 -1.59 -2.10
C ASP A 97 -1.81 -2.09 -3.49
N ASP A 98 -2.39 -3.22 -3.91
CA ASP A 98 -2.11 -3.83 -5.20
C ASP A 98 -3.30 -4.64 -5.69
N TYR A 99 -3.29 -5.00 -6.99
CA TYR A 99 -4.36 -5.73 -7.66
C TYR A 99 -3.80 -6.78 -8.60
N VAL A 100 -4.32 -8.01 -8.52
CA VAL A 100 -3.99 -9.13 -9.40
C VAL A 100 -5.25 -9.68 -10.04
N THR A 101 -5.26 -9.81 -11.36
CA THR A 101 -6.41 -10.37 -12.08
C THR A 101 -6.35 -11.90 -12.15
N LYS A 102 -7.48 -12.57 -11.97
CA LYS A 102 -7.62 -14.00 -12.27
C LYS A 102 -7.75 -14.21 -13.80
N PRO A 103 -7.11 -15.23 -14.42
CA PRO A 103 -6.26 -16.24 -13.78
C PRO A 103 -4.86 -15.69 -13.46
N PHE A 104 -4.32 -16.06 -12.30
CA PHE A 104 -3.00 -15.65 -11.83
C PHE A 104 -2.05 -16.85 -11.66
N GLN A 105 -0.77 -16.57 -11.62
CA GLN A 105 0.24 -17.50 -11.14
C GLN A 105 0.50 -17.23 -9.65
N THR A 106 0.55 -18.28 -8.82
CA THR A 106 0.84 -18.13 -7.38
C THR A 106 2.16 -17.41 -7.13
N LYS A 107 3.16 -17.62 -8.00
CA LYS A 107 4.43 -16.89 -7.96
C LYS A 107 4.29 -15.37 -8.10
N GLU A 108 3.28 -14.91 -8.82
CA GLU A 108 3.01 -13.47 -8.96
C GLU A 108 2.54 -12.89 -7.62
N ILE A 109 1.57 -13.54 -6.97
CA ILE A 109 1.05 -13.10 -5.67
C ILE A 109 2.17 -13.13 -4.61
N THR A 110 2.96 -14.21 -4.57
CA THR A 110 4.07 -14.34 -3.61
C THR A 110 5.15 -13.27 -3.84
N ALA A 111 5.47 -12.93 -5.09
CA ALA A 111 6.41 -11.86 -5.40
C ALA A 111 5.90 -10.49 -4.90
N ARG A 112 4.61 -10.18 -5.13
CA ARG A 112 3.98 -8.94 -4.68
C ARG A 112 3.91 -8.85 -3.14
N LEU A 113 3.53 -9.94 -2.47
CA LEU A 113 3.52 -10.02 -1.00
C LEU A 113 4.93 -9.85 -0.41
N ARG A 114 5.96 -10.50 -1.02
CA ARG A 114 7.35 -10.30 -0.59
C ARG A 114 7.80 -8.85 -0.77
N ALA A 115 7.42 -8.23 -1.89
CA ALA A 115 7.69 -6.84 -2.14
C ALA A 115 7.05 -5.95 -1.06
N LEU A 116 5.81 -6.16 -0.71
CA LEU A 116 5.13 -5.44 0.37
C LEU A 116 5.76 -5.73 1.74
N ARG A 117 6.09 -6.98 2.08
CA ARG A 117 6.66 -7.40 3.37
C ARG A 117 8.07 -6.88 3.63
N ARG A 118 9.00 -7.06 2.66
CA ARG A 118 10.42 -6.68 2.84
C ARG A 118 10.54 -5.26 3.35
N ARG A 119 9.56 -4.49 3.14
CA ARG A 119 9.51 -3.08 3.36
C ARG A 119 8.72 -2.68 4.63
N ALA A 120 7.90 -3.58 5.19
CA ALA A 120 7.32 -3.40 6.53
C ALA A 120 8.37 -3.62 7.64
N GLY A 121 9.43 -4.41 7.33
CA GLY A 121 10.49 -4.75 8.27
C GLY A 121 11.78 -3.92 8.17
N THR A 122 11.92 -3.08 7.16
CA THR A 122 13.13 -2.27 6.97
C THR A 122 12.77 -0.81 6.79
N GLY A 123 12.73 -0.08 7.89
CA GLY A 123 12.92 1.39 7.88
C GLY A 123 14.33 1.79 7.45
N ALA A 124 15.18 0.87 6.97
CA ALA A 124 16.56 1.13 6.61
C ALA A 124 16.81 0.86 5.13
N ARG A 125 17.30 1.85 4.40
CA ARG A 125 17.97 1.67 3.12
C ARG A 125 19.21 0.79 3.30
N PRO A 126 19.54 -0.17 2.37
CA PRO A 126 20.85 -0.80 2.36
C PRO A 126 21.91 0.27 2.09
N GLY A 127 22.69 0.64 3.10
CA GLY A 127 23.79 1.59 2.96
C GLY A 127 23.75 2.79 3.92
N ALA A 128 22.85 2.86 4.88
CA ALA A 128 22.92 3.86 5.95
C ALA A 128 24.06 3.48 6.90
N ALA A 129 25.11 4.31 6.99
CA ALA A 129 26.17 4.17 7.96
C ALA A 129 25.61 4.35 9.37
N GLU A 130 26.01 3.49 10.30
CA GLU A 130 25.73 3.62 11.74
C GLU A 130 26.29 4.96 12.24
N GLY A 131 25.40 5.86 12.67
CA GLY A 131 25.80 7.08 13.38
C GLY A 131 25.08 8.38 13.05
N ASP A 132 24.02 8.35 12.20
CA ASP A 132 23.28 9.59 11.88
C ASP A 132 22.03 9.74 12.79
N ALA A 133 21.80 10.97 13.30
CA ALA A 133 20.59 11.28 14.05
C ALA A 133 19.34 10.97 13.22
N PRO A 134 18.18 10.61 13.83
CA PRO A 134 16.99 10.25 13.09
C PRO A 134 16.69 11.29 12.02
N ARG A 135 16.70 10.86 10.76
CA ARG A 135 16.61 11.74 9.60
C ARG A 135 15.20 12.28 9.45
N GLU A 136 14.93 13.38 10.13
CA GLU A 136 13.68 14.13 9.95
C GLU A 136 13.77 14.98 8.68
N VAL A 137 12.78 14.80 7.80
CA VAL A 137 12.67 15.59 6.58
C VAL A 137 11.42 16.46 6.66
N VAL A 138 11.62 17.77 6.81
CA VAL A 138 10.50 18.71 6.73
C VAL A 138 10.10 18.86 5.27
N LEU A 139 8.84 18.48 4.97
CA LEU A 139 8.25 18.53 3.63
C LEU A 139 7.49 19.85 3.42
N ASP A 140 6.80 20.31 4.46
CA ASP A 140 6.09 21.59 4.49
C ASP A 140 6.29 22.25 5.86
N SER A 141 6.89 23.44 5.85
CA SER A 141 7.13 24.22 7.07
C SER A 141 5.99 25.19 7.41
N HIS A 142 4.87 25.12 6.69
CA HIS A 142 3.76 26.06 6.86
C HIS A 142 3.18 26.00 8.29
N PRO A 143 3.22 27.13 9.04
CA PRO A 143 2.65 27.16 10.38
C PRO A 143 1.12 27.07 10.35
N PRO A 144 0.46 26.56 11.44
CA PRO A 144 1.10 26.16 12.70
C PRO A 144 1.66 24.73 12.68
N ASP A 145 1.29 23.90 11.69
CA ASP A 145 1.47 22.45 11.70
C ASP A 145 2.38 21.97 10.56
N PRO A 146 3.71 21.92 10.74
CA PRO A 146 4.64 21.45 9.72
C PRO A 146 4.41 19.97 9.40
N LEU A 147 4.59 19.60 8.12
CA LEU A 147 4.58 18.20 7.66
C LEU A 147 6.01 17.64 7.75
N VAL A 148 6.19 16.62 8.57
CA VAL A 148 7.50 16.00 8.83
C VAL A 148 7.45 14.50 8.51
N LEU A 149 8.37 14.06 7.65
CA LEU A 149 8.62 12.65 7.34
C LEU A 149 9.79 12.15 8.20
N ARG A 150 9.59 11.04 8.90
CA ARG A 150 10.60 10.29 9.66
C ARG A 150 10.78 8.92 9.04
N GLU A 151 11.73 8.79 8.12
CA GLU A 151 11.92 7.56 7.35
C GLU A 151 12.27 6.35 8.24
N GLU A 152 13.13 6.55 9.25
CA GLU A 152 13.60 5.48 10.12
C GLU A 152 12.52 4.92 11.03
N SER A 153 11.63 5.77 11.55
CA SER A 153 10.50 5.34 12.37
C SER A 153 9.27 4.93 11.55
N GLY A 154 9.29 5.13 10.22
CA GLY A 154 8.15 4.82 9.35
C GLY A 154 6.94 5.72 9.58
N THR A 155 7.13 6.95 10.07
CA THR A 155 6.04 7.84 10.48
C THR A 155 6.04 9.16 9.72
N VAL A 156 4.85 9.72 9.56
CA VAL A 156 4.62 11.06 9.02
C VAL A 156 3.76 11.83 10.00
N HIS A 157 4.13 13.06 10.29
CA HIS A 157 3.43 13.92 11.25
C HIS A 157 3.06 15.24 10.59
N ARG A 158 1.88 15.76 10.94
CA ARG A 158 1.50 17.15 10.72
C ARG A 158 1.34 17.82 12.08
N GLY A 159 2.28 18.70 12.44
CA GLY A 159 2.38 19.19 13.80
C GLY A 159 2.55 18.07 14.82
N ASN A 160 1.61 17.94 15.76
CA ASN A 160 1.60 16.88 16.77
C ASN A 160 0.80 15.64 16.36
N GLU A 161 0.08 15.67 15.24
CA GLU A 161 -0.74 14.58 14.76
C GLU A 161 0.06 13.62 13.87
N GLN A 162 0.02 12.33 14.18
CA GLN A 162 0.56 11.30 13.30
C GLN A 162 -0.44 10.99 12.19
N LEU A 163 0.00 11.08 10.94
CA LEU A 163 -0.79 10.73 9.78
C LEU A 163 -0.68 9.22 9.51
N HIS A 164 -1.83 8.55 9.42
CA HIS A 164 -1.89 7.12 9.09
C HIS A 164 -1.79 6.91 7.58
N LEU A 165 -0.61 6.50 7.13
CA LEU A 165 -0.34 6.16 5.74
C LEU A 165 -0.25 4.64 5.58
N THR A 166 -0.85 4.10 4.51
CA THR A 166 -0.55 2.72 4.13
C THR A 166 0.93 2.61 3.71
N LEU A 167 1.44 1.39 3.72
CA LEU A 167 2.84 1.15 3.37
C LEU A 167 3.19 1.67 1.96
N THR A 168 2.28 1.54 1.00
CA THR A 168 2.46 2.02 -0.38
C THR A 168 2.46 3.54 -0.44
N GLU A 169 1.56 4.21 0.29
CA GLU A 169 1.51 5.67 0.39
C GLU A 169 2.78 6.24 1.05
N PHE A 170 3.22 5.61 2.15
CA PHE A 170 4.46 6.00 2.84
C PHE A 170 5.67 5.94 1.91
N ARG A 171 5.78 4.90 1.10
CA ARG A 171 6.88 4.73 0.15
C ARG A 171 6.87 5.71 -0.99
N LEU A 172 5.70 5.95 -1.58
CA LEU A 172 5.56 6.99 -2.58
C LEU A 172 6.07 8.32 -2.04
N LEU A 173 5.74 8.63 -0.78
CA LEU A 173 6.21 9.85 -0.12
C LEU A 173 7.74 9.83 0.06
N CYS A 174 8.33 8.71 0.52
CA CYS A 174 9.79 8.57 0.68
C CYS A 174 10.52 8.70 -0.66
N GLU A 175 10.04 8.05 -1.74
CA GLU A 175 10.67 8.13 -3.06
C GLU A 175 10.64 9.55 -3.64
N LEU A 176 9.52 10.26 -3.45
CA LEU A 176 9.40 11.65 -3.85
C LEU A 176 10.28 12.56 -2.98
N ALA A 177 10.32 12.33 -1.66
CA ALA A 177 11.12 13.11 -0.72
C ALA A 177 12.64 12.91 -0.87
N ALA A 178 13.05 11.76 -1.39
CA ALA A 178 14.47 11.47 -1.69
C ALA A 178 15.03 12.32 -2.84
N SER A 179 14.16 12.90 -3.69
CA SER A 179 14.56 13.72 -4.84
C SER A 179 13.70 14.98 -4.95
N PRO A 180 13.76 15.89 -3.96
CA PRO A 180 12.91 17.08 -3.95
C PRO A 180 13.23 17.98 -5.18
N GLY A 181 12.19 18.56 -5.76
CA GLY A 181 12.30 19.39 -6.97
C GLY A 181 12.49 18.59 -8.29
N ARG A 182 12.80 17.29 -8.21
CA ARG A 182 12.92 16.42 -9.40
C ARG A 182 11.55 15.83 -9.77
N VAL A 183 11.23 15.82 -11.05
CA VAL A 183 10.07 15.09 -11.57
C VAL A 183 10.40 13.60 -11.67
N LEU A 184 9.57 12.76 -11.05
CA LEU A 184 9.60 11.31 -11.22
C LEU A 184 8.41 10.91 -12.10
N SER A 185 8.68 10.16 -13.17
CA SER A 185 7.63 9.64 -14.03
C SER A 185 6.79 8.57 -13.30
N ARG A 186 5.57 8.32 -13.78
CA ARG A 186 4.72 7.25 -13.23
C ARG A 186 5.42 5.90 -13.28
N ARG A 187 6.11 5.64 -14.37
CA ARG A 187 6.89 4.42 -14.55
C ARG A 187 8.03 4.31 -13.54
N GLU A 188 8.82 5.38 -13.35
CA GLU A 188 9.89 5.40 -12.32
C GLU A 188 9.33 5.16 -10.92
N LEU A 189 8.20 5.77 -10.56
CA LEU A 189 7.54 5.57 -9.28
C LEU A 189 7.02 4.13 -9.15
N LEU A 190 6.42 3.58 -10.20
CA LEU A 190 5.94 2.20 -10.22
C LEU A 190 7.09 1.22 -10.00
N GLU A 191 8.19 1.35 -10.76
CA GLU A 191 9.38 0.50 -10.67
C GLU A 191 10.06 0.59 -9.29
N ARG A 192 10.07 1.77 -8.65
CA ARG A 192 10.70 1.97 -7.35
C ARG A 192 9.83 1.52 -6.18
N VAL A 193 8.53 1.75 -6.27
CA VAL A 193 7.58 1.44 -5.18
C VAL A 193 7.05 0.02 -5.28
N TRP A 194 6.82 -0.54 -6.47
CA TRP A 194 6.34 -1.93 -6.67
C TRP A 194 7.42 -2.90 -7.17
N GLU A 195 8.64 -2.43 -7.46
CA GLU A 195 9.85 -3.17 -7.92
C GLU A 195 9.92 -3.52 -9.40
N HIS A 196 11.16 -3.80 -9.83
CA HIS A 196 11.49 -4.23 -11.19
C HIS A 196 10.76 -5.54 -11.53
N GLY A 197 10.08 -5.55 -12.67
CA GLY A 197 9.28 -6.71 -13.13
C GLY A 197 7.78 -6.58 -12.86
N PHE A 198 7.34 -5.49 -12.24
CA PHE A 198 5.92 -5.18 -12.13
C PHE A 198 5.40 -4.69 -13.49
N PHE A 199 4.57 -5.49 -14.14
CA PHE A 199 3.89 -5.16 -15.40
C PHE A 199 2.50 -4.55 -15.15
N GLY A 200 2.33 -3.80 -14.06
CA GLY A 200 1.07 -3.18 -13.70
C GLY A 200 0.79 -1.87 -14.45
N ASP A 201 -0.46 -1.43 -14.39
CA ASP A 201 -0.92 -0.18 -14.98
C ASP A 201 -0.34 1.01 -14.19
N GLU A 202 0.26 1.99 -14.87
CA GLU A 202 0.76 3.24 -14.28
C GLU A 202 -0.32 4.04 -13.53
N ARG A 203 -1.60 3.76 -13.79
CA ARG A 203 -2.75 4.33 -13.06
C ARG A 203 -2.77 3.98 -11.58
N LEU A 204 -2.12 2.85 -11.18
CA LEU A 204 -1.89 2.54 -9.76
C LEU A 204 -1.25 3.74 -9.04
N VAL A 205 -0.22 4.31 -9.66
CA VAL A 205 0.49 5.46 -9.09
C VAL A 205 -0.47 6.63 -8.89
N ASP A 206 -1.31 6.93 -9.88
CA ASP A 206 -2.23 8.08 -9.82
C ASP A 206 -3.23 7.92 -8.66
N VAL A 207 -3.77 6.71 -8.46
CA VAL A 207 -4.72 6.44 -7.36
C VAL A 207 -4.03 6.59 -6.00
N HIS A 208 -2.86 6.00 -5.83
CA HIS A 208 -2.13 6.11 -4.56
C HIS A 208 -1.64 7.55 -4.29
N ILE A 209 -1.21 8.29 -5.30
CA ILE A 209 -0.90 9.72 -5.15
C ILE A 209 -2.14 10.52 -4.73
N ARG A 210 -3.31 10.25 -5.31
CA ARG A 210 -4.56 10.89 -4.91
C ARG A 210 -4.88 10.64 -3.44
N ARG A 211 -4.82 9.38 -3.00
CA ARG A 211 -5.04 8.99 -1.60
C ARG A 211 -3.99 9.62 -0.67
N LEU A 212 -2.72 9.60 -1.05
CA LEU A 212 -1.64 10.23 -0.29
C LEU A 212 -1.91 11.73 -0.11
N ARG A 213 -2.32 12.43 -1.16
CA ARG A 213 -2.68 13.86 -1.09
C ARG A 213 -3.80 14.14 -0.10
N THR A 214 -4.83 13.30 -0.02
CA THR A 214 -5.93 13.50 0.97
C THR A 214 -5.44 13.45 2.41
N LYS A 215 -4.27 12.85 2.66
CA LYS A 215 -3.69 12.72 3.99
C LYS A 215 -2.61 13.78 4.27
N VAL A 216 -1.81 14.14 3.26
CA VAL A 216 -0.61 15.00 3.47
C VAL A 216 -0.78 16.45 3.01
N GLU A 217 -1.72 16.75 2.12
CA GLU A 217 -1.94 18.13 1.66
C GLU A 217 -2.94 18.86 2.57
N LEU A 218 -2.77 20.16 2.71
CA LEU A 218 -3.77 21.01 3.38
C LEU A 218 -5.03 21.16 2.51
N ASP A 219 -4.84 21.27 1.19
CA ASP A 219 -5.90 21.24 0.20
C ASP A 219 -5.55 20.23 -0.91
N PRO A 220 -6.15 19.03 -0.89
CA PRO A 220 -5.89 18.01 -1.91
C PRO A 220 -6.28 18.43 -3.34
N SER A 221 -7.17 19.42 -3.48
CA SER A 221 -7.60 19.93 -4.79
C SER A 221 -6.59 20.92 -5.40
N ALA A 222 -5.77 21.54 -4.54
CA ALA A 222 -4.69 22.45 -4.91
C ALA A 222 -3.36 22.00 -4.28
N PRO A 223 -2.84 20.81 -4.65
CA PRO A 223 -1.69 20.20 -4.00
C PRO A 223 -0.44 21.03 -4.17
N ALA A 224 0.26 21.25 -3.05
CA ALA A 224 1.42 22.12 -2.98
C ALA A 224 2.72 21.39 -2.64
N VAL A 225 2.63 20.25 -1.95
CA VAL A 225 3.78 19.39 -1.59
C VAL A 225 4.02 18.36 -2.69
N ILE A 226 2.97 17.65 -3.11
CA ILE A 226 3.07 16.65 -4.19
C ILE A 226 2.42 17.22 -5.45
N VAL A 227 3.22 17.81 -6.32
CA VAL A 227 2.75 18.54 -7.50
C VAL A 227 2.67 17.62 -8.72
N THR A 228 1.59 17.72 -9.51
CA THR A 228 1.49 17.04 -10.81
C THR A 228 2.18 17.87 -11.88
N VAL A 229 3.18 17.30 -12.54
CA VAL A 229 3.78 17.88 -13.75
C VAL A 229 3.15 17.21 -14.97
N ARG A 230 2.23 17.91 -15.62
CA ARG A 230 1.41 17.37 -16.73
C ARG A 230 2.26 16.71 -17.81
N GLY A 231 1.90 15.49 -18.18
CA GLY A 231 2.60 14.70 -19.21
C GLY A 231 3.92 14.08 -18.76
N LEU A 232 4.46 14.43 -17.56
CA LEU A 232 5.75 13.93 -17.09
C LEU A 232 5.63 13.05 -15.83
N GLY A 233 4.82 13.43 -14.85
CA GLY A 233 4.70 12.66 -13.60
C GLY A 233 4.44 13.53 -12.37
N TYR A 234 5.15 13.24 -11.29
CA TYR A 234 4.98 13.89 -10.01
C TYR A 234 6.30 14.44 -9.46
N ARG A 235 6.21 15.49 -8.69
CA ARG A 235 7.35 16.16 -8.06
C ARG A 235 6.98 16.54 -6.64
N LEU A 236 7.93 16.39 -5.69
CA LEU A 236 7.78 16.90 -4.36
C LEU A 236 8.46 18.26 -4.27
N ASP A 237 7.70 19.28 -3.89
CA ASP A 237 8.18 20.64 -3.62
C ASP A 237 8.16 20.88 -2.10
N ARG A 238 9.32 21.09 -1.49
CA ARG A 238 9.43 21.47 -0.08
C ARG A 238 8.99 22.93 0.10
N ARG A 239 8.26 23.19 1.17
CA ARG A 239 7.73 24.53 1.46
C ARG A 239 8.14 25.03 2.83
#